data_ed9702f67045211ff17c8a6e3067a30c
#
_entry.id   ed9702f67045211ff17c8a6e3067a30c
#
_cell.length_a   1.000
_cell.length_b   1.000
_cell.length_c   1.000
_cell.angle_alpha   90.00
_cell.angle_beta   90.00
_cell.angle_gamma   90.00
#
_symmetry.space_group_name_H-M   'P 1'
#
loop_
_entity.id
_entity.type
_entity.pdbx_description
1 polymer ?
#
loop_
_entity_poly.entity_id
_entity_poly.type
_entity_poly.pdbx_seq_one_letter_code
_entity_poly.pdbx_strand_id
1 'polypeptide(L)'
;HMVAAVGARQPGEKETLPGGALEFARKLRGKINHLHLIDSDGTLHGDETSTHAPFGDGILDYDTLIPELLQSGVPHDWWTIDLCFWPDAWAVTAQCKRAIDELNRKFAS
;
A
#
# COMPACT_ATOMS: atom_id res chain seq x y z
N HIS A 1 -3.75 2.60 4.20
CA HIS A 1 -5.18 2.80 4.51
C HIS A 1 -6.10 1.85 3.75
N MET A 2 -5.82 1.54 2.48
CA MET A 2 -6.65 0.61 1.71
C MET A 2 -6.78 -0.76 2.41
N VAL A 3 -5.68 -1.34 2.84
CA VAL A 3 -5.68 -2.62 3.55
C VAL A 3 -6.49 -2.54 4.84
N ALA A 4 -6.28 -1.50 5.64
CA ALA A 4 -7.01 -1.32 6.89
C ALA A 4 -8.52 -1.09 6.68
N ALA A 5 -8.88 -0.45 5.56
CA ALA A 5 -10.28 -0.13 5.29
C ALA A 5 -11.10 -1.34 4.84
N VAL A 6 -10.48 -2.33 4.19
CA VAL A 6 -11.24 -3.37 3.48
C VAL A 6 -10.97 -4.80 3.94
N GLY A 7 -9.86 -5.05 4.63
CA GLY A 7 -9.46 -6.40 4.99
C GLY A 7 -9.80 -6.78 6.43
N ALA A 8 -9.93 -8.07 6.67
CA ALA A 8 -9.86 -8.62 8.01
C ALA A 8 -8.41 -8.61 8.48
N ARG A 9 -8.12 -7.93 9.57
CA ARG A 9 -6.77 -7.67 10.05
C ARG A 9 -6.40 -8.50 11.25
N GLN A 10 -7.41 -8.97 11.98
CA GLN A 10 -7.25 -9.76 13.19
C GLN A 10 -8.19 -10.95 13.17
N PRO A 11 -7.87 -12.02 13.90
CA PRO A 11 -8.79 -13.16 14.03
C PRO A 11 -10.17 -12.71 14.50
N GLY A 12 -11.21 -13.14 13.80
CA GLY A 12 -12.59 -12.81 14.11
C GLY A 12 -13.11 -11.51 13.49
N GLU A 13 -12.28 -10.68 12.90
CA GLU A 13 -12.74 -9.53 12.14
C GLU A 13 -13.34 -9.95 10.80
N LYS A 14 -14.37 -9.22 10.40
CA LYS A 14 -15.03 -9.44 9.11
C LYS A 14 -14.41 -8.55 8.05
N GLU A 15 -14.10 -9.14 6.89
CA GLU A 15 -13.75 -8.37 5.72
C GLU A 15 -14.91 -7.48 5.29
N THR A 16 -14.61 -6.21 5.02
CA THR A 16 -15.58 -5.26 4.49
C THR A 16 -15.68 -5.30 2.98
N LEU A 17 -14.63 -5.79 2.32
CA LEU A 17 -14.60 -5.99 0.87
C LEU A 17 -13.82 -7.28 0.56
N PRO A 18 -14.50 -8.38 0.20
CA PRO A 18 -13.82 -9.58 -0.29
C PRO A 18 -12.94 -9.25 -1.52
N GLY A 19 -11.71 -9.74 -1.52
CA GLY A 19 -10.71 -9.36 -2.54
C GLY A 19 -9.73 -8.28 -2.08
N GLY A 20 -9.99 -7.62 -0.95
CA GLY A 20 -9.04 -6.74 -0.26
C GLY A 20 -8.61 -5.51 -1.05
N ALA A 21 -7.35 -5.12 -0.88
CA ALA A 21 -6.79 -3.91 -1.49
C ALA A 21 -6.82 -3.94 -3.02
N LEU A 22 -6.62 -5.11 -3.63
CA LEU A 22 -6.67 -5.26 -5.09
C LEU A 22 -8.07 -4.96 -5.65
N GLU A 23 -9.09 -5.52 -5.02
CA GLU A 23 -10.48 -5.26 -5.42
C GLU A 23 -10.87 -3.80 -5.17
N PHE A 24 -10.39 -3.21 -4.09
CA PHE A 24 -10.60 -1.80 -3.83
C PHE A 24 -9.95 -0.92 -4.91
N ALA A 25 -8.73 -1.24 -5.32
CA ALA A 25 -8.08 -0.55 -6.44
C ALA A 25 -8.90 -0.65 -7.74
N ARG A 26 -9.45 -1.83 -8.02
CA ARG A 26 -10.33 -2.04 -9.19
C ARG A 26 -11.59 -1.18 -9.13
N LYS A 27 -12.22 -1.09 -7.97
CA LYS A 27 -13.41 -0.26 -7.77
C LYS A 27 -13.13 1.23 -7.91
N LEU A 28 -11.90 1.65 -7.65
CA LEU A 28 -11.46 3.04 -7.77
C LEU A 28 -10.82 3.35 -9.13
N ARG A 29 -10.91 2.44 -10.09
CA ARG A 29 -10.32 2.60 -11.43
C ARG A 29 -10.71 3.95 -12.04
N GLY A 30 -9.72 4.70 -12.51
CA GLY A 30 -9.90 6.03 -13.08
C GLY A 30 -10.15 7.15 -12.07
N LYS A 31 -10.09 6.85 -10.76
CA LYS A 31 -10.33 7.83 -9.69
C LYS A 31 -9.10 8.12 -8.84
N ILE A 32 -7.99 7.39 -9.05
CA ILE A 32 -6.77 7.54 -8.25
C ILE A 32 -5.79 8.42 -9.02
N ASN A 33 -5.37 9.51 -8.40
CA ASN A 33 -4.46 10.49 -9.01
C ASN A 33 -3.07 10.48 -8.41
N HIS A 34 -2.90 9.88 -7.23
CA HIS A 34 -1.64 9.88 -6.52
C HIS A 34 -1.57 8.67 -5.58
N LEU A 35 -0.35 8.15 -5.40
CA LEU A 35 -0.10 7.01 -4.52
C LEU A 35 0.88 7.39 -3.41
N HIS A 36 0.49 7.08 -2.19
CA HIS A 36 1.42 6.84 -1.10
C HIS A 36 1.67 5.34 -1.03
N LEU A 37 2.92 4.93 -1.18
CA LEU A 37 3.30 3.53 -1.18
C LEU A 37 4.03 3.18 0.10
N ILE A 38 3.50 2.22 0.81
CA ILE A 38 4.09 1.66 2.02
C ILE A 38 3.45 0.30 2.28
N ASP A 39 4.10 -0.54 3.07
CA ASP A 39 3.50 -1.79 3.47
C ASP A 39 2.59 -1.61 4.68
N SER A 40 1.74 -2.57 4.92
CA SER A 40 0.81 -2.58 6.06
C SER A 40 0.31 -3.99 6.30
N ASP A 41 0.10 -4.33 7.56
CA ASP A 41 -0.63 -5.54 7.96
C ASP A 41 -2.13 -5.30 8.10
N GLY A 42 -2.60 -4.06 7.88
CA GLY A 42 -3.98 -3.66 8.02
C GLY A 42 -4.41 -3.32 9.45
N THR A 43 -3.52 -3.42 10.43
CA THR A 43 -3.85 -3.11 11.83
C THR A 43 -4.20 -1.63 11.98
N LEU A 44 -5.29 -1.36 12.69
CA LEU A 44 -5.68 -0.02 13.13
C LEU A 44 -5.25 0.17 14.59
N HIS A 45 -4.72 1.35 14.87
CA HIS A 45 -4.37 1.78 16.22
C HIS A 45 -5.51 2.60 16.82
N GLY A 46 -5.46 2.81 18.14
CA GLY A 46 -6.53 3.50 18.86
C GLY A 46 -6.78 4.96 18.45
N ASP A 47 -5.87 5.57 17.73
CA ASP A 47 -6.01 6.89 17.14
C ASP A 47 -6.55 6.86 15.68
N GLU A 48 -7.07 5.71 15.28
CA GLU A 48 -7.60 5.45 13.93
C GLU A 48 -6.53 5.44 12.82
N THR A 49 -5.25 5.40 13.19
CA THR A 49 -4.16 5.30 12.24
C THR A 49 -3.90 3.84 11.86
N SER A 50 -3.75 3.54 10.59
CA SER A 50 -3.30 2.22 10.16
C SER A 50 -1.77 2.09 10.26
N THR A 51 -1.28 0.85 10.39
CA THR A 51 0.15 0.58 10.36
C THR A 51 0.73 0.98 9.00
N HIS A 52 1.84 1.75 9.04
CA HIS A 52 2.65 2.11 7.89
C HIS A 52 4.03 1.52 8.12
N ALA A 53 4.30 0.38 7.51
CA ALA A 53 5.50 -0.43 7.72
C ALA A 53 6.44 -0.40 6.51
N PRO A 54 7.75 -0.66 6.71
CA PRO A 54 8.64 -0.87 5.58
C PRO A 54 8.17 -2.00 4.68
N PHE A 55 8.55 -1.94 3.40
CA PHE A 55 8.21 -2.98 2.43
C PHE A 55 8.75 -4.34 2.89
N GLY A 56 7.88 -5.33 2.93
CA GLY A 56 8.15 -6.68 3.39
C GLY A 56 7.67 -6.98 4.80
N ASP A 57 7.35 -5.97 5.59
CA ASP A 57 6.87 -6.13 6.98
C ASP A 57 5.33 -6.19 7.07
N GLY A 58 4.64 -6.08 5.95
CA GLY A 58 3.18 -6.15 5.87
C GLY A 58 2.69 -7.29 5.00
N ILE A 59 1.48 -7.15 4.48
CA ILE A 59 0.77 -8.18 3.70
C ILE A 59 0.49 -7.75 2.25
N LEU A 60 0.91 -6.57 1.81
CA LEU A 60 0.61 -6.09 0.47
C LEU A 60 1.48 -6.80 -0.58
N ASP A 61 0.82 -7.34 -1.60
CA ASP A 61 1.49 -7.89 -2.78
C ASP A 61 1.56 -6.82 -3.88
N TYR A 62 2.67 -6.11 -3.90
CA TYR A 62 2.89 -5.05 -4.87
C TYR A 62 3.12 -5.57 -6.29
N ASP A 63 3.57 -6.81 -6.45
CA ASP A 63 3.72 -7.42 -7.78
C ASP A 63 2.36 -7.62 -8.47
N THR A 64 1.30 -7.76 -7.71
CA THR A 64 -0.07 -7.83 -8.22
C THR A 64 -0.72 -6.45 -8.26
N LEU A 65 -0.49 -5.64 -7.23
CA LEU A 65 -1.21 -4.38 -7.04
C LEU A 65 -0.75 -3.28 -8.02
N ILE A 66 0.56 -3.13 -8.25
CA ILE A 66 1.08 -2.08 -9.13
C ILE A 66 0.59 -2.23 -10.58
N PRO A 67 0.64 -3.42 -11.21
CA PRO A 67 0.08 -3.56 -12.56
C PRO A 67 -1.40 -3.17 -12.64
N GLU A 68 -2.21 -3.52 -11.65
CA GLU A 68 -3.62 -3.14 -11.61
C GLU A 68 -3.80 -1.62 -11.52
N LEU A 69 -3.04 -0.96 -10.67
CA LEU A 69 -3.08 0.50 -10.53
C LEU A 69 -2.67 1.21 -11.81
N LEU A 70 -1.60 0.77 -12.46
CA LEU A 70 -1.12 1.35 -13.70
C LEU A 70 -2.13 1.15 -14.85
N GLN A 71 -2.73 -0.03 -14.95
CA GLN A 71 -3.79 -0.30 -15.93
C GLN A 71 -5.01 0.59 -15.72
N SER A 72 -5.26 0.99 -14.49
CA SER A 72 -6.38 1.89 -14.17
C SER A 72 -6.09 3.37 -14.44
N GLY A 73 -4.89 3.70 -14.92
CA GLY A 73 -4.50 5.06 -15.29
C GLY A 73 -3.89 5.89 -14.17
N VAL A 74 -3.43 5.24 -13.10
CA VAL A 74 -2.71 5.95 -12.03
C VAL A 74 -1.39 6.51 -12.58
N PRO A 75 -1.08 7.80 -12.36
CA PRO A 75 0.22 8.35 -12.73
C PRO A 75 1.37 7.64 -12.03
N HIS A 76 2.48 7.43 -12.73
CA HIS A 76 3.66 6.72 -12.21
C HIS A 76 4.93 7.57 -12.14
N ASP A 77 4.80 8.83 -12.41
CA ASP A 77 5.92 9.78 -12.38
C ASP A 77 6.25 10.30 -10.98
N TRP A 78 5.34 10.07 -10.02
CA TRP A 78 5.54 10.52 -8.66
C TRP A 78 4.85 9.59 -7.64
N TRP A 79 5.65 8.79 -6.93
CA TRP A 79 5.18 7.94 -5.84
C TRP A 79 5.81 8.36 -4.52
N THR A 80 5.01 8.48 -3.48
CA THR A 80 5.46 8.94 -2.17
C THR A 80 5.65 7.76 -1.22
N ILE A 81 6.80 7.73 -0.53
CA ILE A 81 7.02 6.80 0.60
C ILE A 81 6.33 7.39 1.82
N ASP A 82 5.49 6.59 2.49
CA ASP A 82 4.72 7.05 3.64
C ASP A 82 4.98 6.17 4.86
N LEU A 83 5.98 6.52 5.64
CA LEU A 83 6.36 5.84 6.89
C LEU A 83 5.79 6.54 8.13
N CYS A 84 4.61 7.11 8.00
CA CYS A 84 3.93 7.83 9.07
C CYS A 84 3.84 6.99 10.36
N PHE A 85 4.32 7.52 11.47
CA PHE A 85 4.32 6.89 12.79
C PHE A 85 5.19 5.63 12.94
N TRP A 86 5.97 5.24 11.93
CA TRP A 86 6.93 4.15 12.10
C TRP A 86 8.09 4.61 12.99
N PRO A 87 8.46 3.85 14.07
CA PRO A 87 9.43 4.34 15.07
C PRO A 87 10.79 4.72 14.49
N ASP A 88 11.31 3.91 13.55
CA ASP A 88 12.60 4.15 12.91
C ASP A 88 12.44 4.54 11.44
N ALA A 89 11.45 5.38 11.13
CA ALA A 89 11.12 5.75 9.76
C ALA A 89 12.35 6.19 8.95
N TRP A 90 13.19 7.01 9.54
CA TRP A 90 14.38 7.52 8.86
C TRP A 90 15.38 6.42 8.52
N ALA A 91 15.58 5.47 9.43
CA ALA A 91 16.52 4.37 9.24
C ALA A 91 16.11 3.43 8.09
N VAL A 92 14.82 3.27 7.84
CA VAL A 92 14.29 2.35 6.80
C VAL A 92 13.90 3.05 5.50
N THR A 93 14.02 4.37 5.42
CA THR A 93 13.66 5.14 4.22
C THR A 93 14.45 4.68 2.98
N ALA A 94 15.76 4.47 3.13
CA ALA A 94 16.59 4.01 2.01
C ALA A 94 16.19 2.62 1.50
N GLN A 95 15.80 1.72 2.40
CA GLN A 95 15.26 0.40 2.05
C GLN A 95 13.95 0.54 1.25
N CYS A 96 13.04 1.37 1.73
CA CYS A 96 11.78 1.64 1.05
C CYS A 96 11.99 2.28 -0.33
N LYS A 97 12.94 3.21 -0.43
CA LYS A 97 13.31 3.83 -1.71
C LYS A 97 13.78 2.77 -2.72
N ARG A 98 14.66 1.85 -2.30
CA ARG A 98 15.11 0.76 -3.19
C ARG A 98 13.95 -0.13 -3.65
N ALA A 99 13.03 -0.47 -2.76
CA ALA A 99 11.87 -1.28 -3.10
C ALA A 99 10.99 -0.57 -4.14
N ILE A 100 10.73 0.72 -3.98
CA ILE A 100 9.95 1.51 -4.94
C ILE A 100 10.69 1.65 -6.28
N ASP A 101 11.99 1.86 -6.27
CA ASP A 101 12.79 1.94 -7.50
C ASP A 101 12.73 0.62 -8.28
N GLU A 102 12.75 -0.51 -7.57
CA GLU A 102 12.62 -1.81 -8.20
C GLU A 102 11.23 -2.02 -8.82
N LEU A 103 10.17 -1.67 -8.10
CA LEU A 103 8.80 -1.71 -8.63
C LEU A 103 8.64 -0.81 -9.85
N ASN A 104 9.19 0.39 -9.81
CA ASN A 104 9.16 1.31 -10.92
C ASN A 104 9.90 0.73 -12.14
N ARG A 105 11.11 0.22 -11.94
CA ARG A 105 11.88 -0.42 -12.99
C ARG A 105 11.16 -1.63 -13.60
N LYS A 106 10.48 -2.39 -12.76
CA LYS A 106 9.78 -3.63 -13.16
C LYS A 106 8.50 -3.34 -13.95
N PHE A 107 7.74 -2.32 -13.56
CA PHE A 107 6.37 -2.15 -14.04
C PHE A 107 6.10 -0.81 -14.74
N ALA A 108 6.85 0.24 -14.47
CA ALA A 108 6.52 1.59 -14.91
C ALA A 108 7.59 2.26 -15.79
N SER A 109 8.72 1.62 -15.99
CA SER A 109 9.78 2.15 -16.85
C SER A 109 9.77 1.59 -18.28
#